data_5bc1e1848cd9a80a121cb32b297082eb
#
_entry.id   5bc1e1848cd9a80a121cb32b297082eb
#
_cell.length_a   1.000
_cell.length_b   1.000
_cell.length_c   1.000
_cell.angle_alpha   90.00
_cell.angle_beta   90.00
_cell.angle_gamma   90.00
#
_symmetry.space_group_name_H-M   'P 1'
#
loop_
_entity.id
_entity.type
_entity.pdbx_description
1 polymer ?
#
loop_
_entity_poly.entity_id
_entity_poly.type
_entity_poly.pdbx_seq_one_letter_code
_entity_poly.pdbx_strand_id
1 'polypeptide(L)'
;DGPMSRGLGDVYKRQAEAHPELTTIEGVLANPDLVGNRMHNCPVGWTCQVVASNVAKAGGFEANGVEDFVHGSGETLTASIGAAYSSKEPWFGYYWTPSLVMGKYPMVQVDLGAHDASKQACNSDSDCSNPTMQSWPSSVVTTVVTSEFEASHPAETDLMRNLSFTNNMMNSLLAWQDAESATGDEAAVYFLSTQQDVWGGWINDAARGKLAALLQ
;
A
#
# COMPACT_ATOMS: atom_id res chain seq x y z
N ASP A 1 8.30 -12.70 -3.02
CA ASP A 1 7.54 -11.80 -2.15
C ASP A 1 6.30 -11.36 -2.91
N GLY A 2 5.14 -11.94 -2.60
CA GLY A 2 3.86 -11.56 -3.15
C GLY A 2 3.45 -10.14 -2.74
N PRO A 3 2.38 -9.56 -3.35
CA PRO A 3 1.91 -8.23 -2.98
C PRO A 3 1.52 -8.23 -1.49
N MET A 4 2.15 -7.35 -0.73
CA MET A 4 1.89 -7.16 0.69
C MET A 4 1.30 -5.77 0.91
N SER A 5 0.17 -5.70 1.59
CA SER A 5 -0.34 -4.43 2.09
C SER A 5 0.66 -3.89 3.12
N ARG A 6 1.18 -2.69 2.88
CA ARG A 6 1.93 -1.92 3.87
C ARG A 6 1.07 -0.72 4.22
N GLY A 7 1.03 -0.37 5.47
CA GLY A 7 0.27 0.77 5.92
C GLY A 7 0.96 1.49 7.06
N LEU A 8 0.65 2.72 7.20
CA LEU A 8 1.01 3.71 8.19
C LEU A 8 2.43 4.27 8.14
N GLY A 9 2.46 5.61 8.04
CA GLY A 9 3.67 6.36 8.13
C GLY A 9 4.46 6.45 6.83
N ASP A 10 3.83 7.00 5.78
CA ASP A 10 4.54 7.34 4.55
C ASP A 10 4.81 8.86 4.49
N VAL A 11 6.00 9.23 4.06
CA VAL A 11 6.37 10.59 3.66
C VAL A 11 6.86 10.57 2.22
N TYR A 12 6.79 11.70 1.50
CA TYR A 12 7.37 11.73 0.16
C TYR A 12 8.87 11.45 0.19
N LYS A 13 9.34 10.73 -0.82
CA LYS A 13 10.77 10.46 -1.00
C LYS A 13 11.61 11.74 -0.98
N ARG A 14 11.13 12.83 -1.62
CA ARG A 14 11.81 14.14 -1.61
C ARG A 14 11.91 14.74 -0.20
N GLN A 15 10.92 14.51 0.71
CA GLN A 15 10.99 14.96 2.10
C GLN A 15 12.07 14.18 2.86
N ALA A 16 12.06 12.85 2.73
CA ALA A 16 13.05 11.98 3.38
C ALA A 16 14.48 12.23 2.87
N GLU A 17 14.64 12.61 1.61
CA GLU A 17 15.95 12.99 1.04
C GLU A 17 16.44 14.34 1.58
N ALA A 18 15.53 15.30 1.78
CA ALA A 18 15.85 16.60 2.36
C ALA A 18 16.00 16.56 3.90
N HIS A 19 15.24 15.66 4.54
CA HIS A 19 15.13 15.50 5.99
C HIS A 19 15.18 14.02 6.35
N PRO A 20 16.37 13.39 6.38
CA PRO A 20 16.50 11.93 6.65
C PRO A 20 15.92 11.49 8.00
N GLU A 21 15.84 12.38 8.98
CA GLU A 21 15.20 12.16 10.27
C GLU A 21 13.72 11.76 10.14
N LEU A 22 13.02 12.18 9.09
CA LEU A 22 11.61 11.84 8.84
C LEU A 22 11.39 10.36 8.44
N THR A 23 12.44 9.58 8.32
CA THR A 23 12.33 8.13 8.08
C THR A 23 11.98 7.33 9.34
N THR A 24 11.97 7.98 10.51
CA THR A 24 11.57 7.39 11.80
C THR A 24 10.47 8.23 12.45
N ILE A 25 9.65 7.57 13.26
CA ILE A 25 8.55 8.28 13.95
C ILE A 25 9.08 9.28 14.97
N GLU A 26 10.20 9.00 15.63
CA GLU A 26 10.83 9.93 16.55
C GLU A 26 11.25 11.22 15.84
N GLY A 27 11.78 11.08 14.63
CA GLY A 27 12.15 12.24 13.81
C GLY A 27 10.94 13.04 13.34
N VAL A 28 9.83 12.38 12.99
CA VAL A 28 8.54 13.04 12.66
C VAL A 28 8.01 13.82 13.86
N LEU A 29 7.96 13.20 15.04
CA LEU A 29 7.42 13.82 16.26
C LEU A 29 8.31 14.95 16.79
N ALA A 30 9.62 14.91 16.51
CA ALA A 30 10.54 15.98 16.85
C ALA A 30 10.48 17.19 15.89
N ASN A 31 9.90 17.00 14.67
CA ASN A 31 9.85 18.00 13.62
C ASN A 31 8.46 18.05 12.96
N PRO A 32 7.39 18.33 13.71
CA PRO A 32 6.01 18.26 13.22
C PRO A 32 5.71 19.21 12.05
N ASP A 33 6.37 20.37 12.00
CA ASP A 33 6.27 21.35 10.92
C ASP A 33 6.76 20.80 9.57
N LEU A 34 7.78 19.93 9.57
CA LEU A 34 8.30 19.29 8.36
C LEU A 34 7.31 18.27 7.75
N VAL A 35 6.27 17.89 8.48
CA VAL A 35 5.18 17.02 8.00
C VAL A 35 3.83 17.76 7.96
N GLY A 36 3.81 19.08 8.05
CA GLY A 36 2.62 19.91 8.01
C GLY A 36 1.76 19.81 9.27
N ASN A 37 2.36 19.44 10.42
CA ASN A 37 1.72 19.28 11.72
C ASN A 37 0.54 18.29 11.71
N ARG A 38 0.57 17.31 10.82
CA ARG A 38 -0.58 16.45 10.58
C ARG A 38 -0.16 15.06 10.11
N MET A 39 -0.88 14.04 10.62
CA MET A 39 -0.94 12.70 10.06
C MET A 39 -2.26 12.55 9.32
N HIS A 40 -2.22 12.34 8.01
CA HIS A 40 -3.40 12.03 7.20
C HIS A 40 -3.83 10.58 7.43
N ASN A 41 -4.96 10.40 8.12
CA ASN A 41 -5.50 9.11 8.50
C ASN A 41 -6.56 8.62 7.50
N CYS A 42 -6.87 7.33 7.57
CA CYS A 42 -7.95 6.68 6.84
C CYS A 42 -9.32 7.35 7.09
N PRO A 43 -10.27 7.14 6.17
CA PRO A 43 -11.65 7.57 6.36
C PRO A 43 -12.32 6.91 7.57
N VAL A 44 -13.28 7.64 8.16
CA VAL A 44 -14.13 7.13 9.23
C VAL A 44 -14.80 5.82 8.82
N GLY A 45 -14.76 4.84 9.70
CA GLY A 45 -15.40 3.53 9.52
C GLY A 45 -14.51 2.49 8.81
N TRP A 46 -13.31 2.85 8.39
CA TRP A 46 -12.33 1.90 7.91
C TRP A 46 -11.51 1.34 9.08
N THR A 47 -11.19 0.04 9.04
CA THR A 47 -10.36 -0.59 10.08
C THR A 47 -9.02 0.11 10.25
N CYS A 48 -8.40 0.59 9.16
CA CYS A 48 -7.15 1.32 9.23
C CYS A 48 -7.27 2.63 10.00
N GLN A 49 -8.44 3.29 10.00
CA GLN A 49 -8.64 4.51 10.76
C GLN A 49 -8.50 4.26 12.27
N VAL A 50 -9.15 3.20 12.77
CA VAL A 50 -9.09 2.85 14.20
C VAL A 50 -7.66 2.51 14.62
N VAL A 51 -6.98 1.67 13.82
CA VAL A 51 -5.59 1.28 14.14
C VAL A 51 -4.66 2.49 14.09
N ALA A 52 -4.77 3.34 13.07
CA ALA A 52 -3.93 4.53 12.95
C ALA A 52 -4.14 5.52 14.11
N SER A 53 -5.40 5.78 14.48
CA SER A 53 -5.71 6.63 15.63
C SER A 53 -5.17 6.05 16.95
N ASN A 54 -5.26 4.75 17.15
CA ASN A 54 -4.70 4.09 18.33
C ASN A 54 -3.16 4.15 18.36
N VAL A 55 -2.50 3.98 17.21
CA VAL A 55 -1.04 4.13 17.10
C VAL A 55 -0.63 5.58 17.38
N ALA A 56 -1.34 6.57 16.81
CA ALA A 56 -1.09 7.98 17.06
C ALA A 56 -1.26 8.36 18.54
N LYS A 57 -2.33 7.85 19.17
CA LYS A 57 -2.57 8.02 20.62
C LYS A 57 -1.43 7.43 21.45
N ALA A 58 -1.00 6.20 21.14
CA ALA A 58 0.10 5.53 21.84
C ALA A 58 1.44 6.28 21.66
N GLY A 59 1.68 6.85 20.49
CA GLY A 59 2.87 7.64 20.19
C GLY A 59 2.81 9.09 20.67
N GLY A 60 1.69 9.54 21.24
CA GLY A 60 1.53 10.92 21.72
C GLY A 60 1.62 11.97 20.59
N PHE A 61 1.08 11.67 19.40
CA PHE A 61 1.20 12.54 18.22
C PHE A 61 0.69 13.96 18.51
N GLU A 62 -0.53 14.09 19.04
CA GLU A 62 -1.10 15.40 19.37
C GLU A 62 -0.27 16.19 20.39
N ALA A 63 0.29 15.50 21.40
CA ALA A 63 1.14 16.13 22.39
C ALA A 63 2.46 16.67 21.79
N ASN A 64 2.86 16.11 20.64
CA ASN A 64 4.02 16.55 19.87
C ASN A 64 3.65 17.43 18.66
N GLY A 65 2.41 17.93 18.58
CA GLY A 65 1.98 18.87 17.55
C GLY A 65 1.61 18.23 16.21
N VAL A 66 1.40 16.91 16.15
CA VAL A 66 0.93 16.18 14.97
C VAL A 66 -0.53 15.79 15.12
N GLU A 67 -1.43 16.48 14.44
CA GLU A 67 -2.86 16.20 14.42
C GLU A 67 -3.16 14.83 13.79
N ASP A 68 -4.00 14.00 14.40
CA ASP A 68 -4.60 12.82 13.76
C ASP A 68 -5.79 13.27 12.89
N PHE A 69 -5.51 13.56 11.61
CA PHE A 69 -6.50 14.09 10.68
C PHE A 69 -7.23 12.97 9.93
N VAL A 70 -8.44 12.66 10.36
CA VAL A 70 -9.29 11.63 9.76
C VAL A 70 -10.03 12.17 8.54
N HIS A 71 -9.84 11.54 7.38
CA HIS A 71 -10.51 11.93 6.14
C HIS A 71 -11.98 11.49 6.09
N GLY A 72 -12.80 12.25 5.36
CA GLY A 72 -14.21 11.93 5.14
C GLY A 72 -14.44 10.78 4.15
N SER A 73 -13.48 10.54 3.22
CA SER A 73 -13.57 9.48 2.23
C SER A 73 -12.19 9.08 1.70
N GLY A 74 -12.10 7.92 1.00
CA GLY A 74 -10.88 7.47 0.33
C GLY A 74 -10.42 8.43 -0.77
N GLU A 75 -11.36 9.07 -1.47
CA GLU A 75 -11.08 10.08 -2.50
C GLU A 75 -10.40 11.31 -1.90
N THR A 76 -10.86 11.78 -0.72
CA THR A 76 -10.25 12.94 -0.05
C THR A 76 -8.85 12.63 0.47
N LEU A 77 -8.62 11.41 0.97
CA LEU A 77 -7.28 10.94 1.34
C LEU A 77 -6.36 10.89 0.11
N THR A 78 -6.79 10.27 -0.98
CA THR A 78 -6.04 10.21 -2.24
C THR A 78 -5.75 11.61 -2.81
N ALA A 79 -6.77 12.48 -2.81
CA ALA A 79 -6.61 13.85 -3.31
C ALA A 79 -5.63 14.67 -2.47
N SER A 80 -5.55 14.45 -1.15
CA SER A 80 -4.59 15.14 -0.27
C SER A 80 -3.15 14.85 -0.69
N ILE A 81 -2.85 13.57 -1.06
CA ILE A 81 -1.54 13.17 -1.54
C ILE A 81 -1.21 13.89 -2.86
N GLY A 82 -2.10 13.83 -3.85
CA GLY A 82 -1.87 14.47 -5.16
C GLY A 82 -1.72 15.98 -5.06
N ALA A 83 -2.53 16.64 -4.22
CA ALA A 83 -2.48 18.08 -4.00
C ALA A 83 -1.15 18.52 -3.34
N ALA A 84 -0.76 17.88 -2.25
CA ALA A 84 0.48 18.19 -1.56
C ALA A 84 1.71 17.90 -2.44
N TYR A 85 1.67 16.82 -3.24
CA TYR A 85 2.75 16.52 -4.18
C TYR A 85 2.92 17.62 -5.23
N SER A 86 1.81 18.07 -5.84
CA SER A 86 1.79 19.10 -6.88
C SER A 86 2.23 20.46 -6.36
N SER A 87 1.81 20.80 -5.14
CA SER A 87 2.18 22.07 -4.47
C SER A 87 3.55 22.03 -3.79
N LYS A 88 4.23 20.87 -3.81
CA LYS A 88 5.50 20.62 -3.09
C LYS A 88 5.39 20.79 -1.57
N GLU A 89 4.17 20.68 -1.05
CA GLU A 89 3.90 20.70 0.38
C GLU A 89 4.32 19.38 1.04
N PRO A 90 4.62 19.38 2.33
CA PRO A 90 4.87 18.16 3.07
C PRO A 90 3.59 17.32 3.18
N TRP A 91 3.78 16.01 3.29
CA TRP A 91 2.69 15.08 3.58
C TRP A 91 3.23 13.93 4.43
N PHE A 92 2.49 13.53 5.44
CA PHE A 92 2.72 12.35 6.27
C PHE A 92 1.37 11.70 6.56
N GLY A 93 1.26 10.38 6.42
CA GLY A 93 0.01 9.72 6.69
C GLY A 93 -0.01 8.26 6.32
N TYR A 94 -1.22 7.68 6.39
CA TYR A 94 -1.48 6.30 6.01
C TYR A 94 -1.79 6.18 4.51
N TYR A 95 -1.13 5.26 3.86
CA TYR A 95 -1.59 4.70 2.60
C TYR A 95 -1.17 3.24 2.48
N TRP A 96 -1.61 2.54 1.43
CA TRP A 96 -1.31 1.12 1.24
C TRP A 96 -0.73 0.83 -0.13
N THR A 97 -0.02 -0.30 -0.24
CA THR A 97 0.52 -0.80 -1.50
C THR A 97 0.10 -2.27 -1.68
N PRO A 98 -0.20 -2.76 -2.91
CA PRO A 98 -0.08 -2.00 -4.16
C PRO A 98 -1.25 -1.04 -4.40
N SER A 99 -0.98 0.11 -5.01
CA SER A 99 -2.00 1.09 -5.39
C SER A 99 -1.51 2.04 -6.49
N LEU A 100 -2.47 2.66 -7.20
CA LEU A 100 -2.18 3.73 -8.16
C LEU A 100 -1.37 4.87 -7.54
N VAL A 101 -1.76 5.28 -6.34
CA VAL A 101 -1.12 6.41 -5.62
C VAL A 101 0.36 6.15 -5.39
N MET A 102 0.70 4.94 -4.91
CA MET A 102 2.09 4.55 -4.66
C MET A 102 2.90 4.37 -5.95
N GLY A 103 2.23 4.15 -7.07
CA GLY A 103 2.86 4.15 -8.40
C GLY A 103 3.15 5.54 -8.94
N LYS A 104 2.28 6.51 -8.64
CA LYS A 104 2.41 7.91 -9.10
C LYS A 104 3.30 8.77 -8.22
N TYR A 105 3.28 8.56 -6.92
CA TYR A 105 3.95 9.42 -5.94
C TYR A 105 4.98 8.61 -5.15
N PRO A 106 6.28 8.77 -5.43
CA PRO A 106 7.32 8.06 -4.69
C PRO A 106 7.31 8.44 -3.20
N MET A 107 7.11 7.44 -2.35
CA MET A 107 7.06 7.60 -0.89
C MET A 107 8.07 6.69 -0.21
N VAL A 108 8.43 7.05 1.02
CA VAL A 108 9.28 6.28 1.93
C VAL A 108 8.46 5.96 3.16
N GLN A 109 8.48 4.69 3.56
CA GLN A 109 7.83 4.25 4.79
C GLN A 109 8.60 4.77 6.01
N VAL A 110 7.88 5.39 6.94
CA VAL A 110 8.40 5.81 8.24
C VAL A 110 8.45 4.59 9.17
N ASP A 111 9.57 4.39 9.83
CA ASP A 111 9.72 3.32 10.82
C ASP A 111 8.99 3.69 12.12
N LEU A 112 8.01 2.89 12.49
CA LEU A 112 7.23 3.01 13.73
C LEU A 112 7.64 1.97 14.79
N GLY A 113 8.77 1.30 14.60
CA GLY A 113 9.24 0.19 15.43
C GLY A 113 8.68 -1.16 15.01
N ALA A 114 9.06 -2.20 15.72
CA ALA A 114 8.67 -3.57 15.39
C ALA A 114 7.16 -3.81 15.60
N HIS A 115 6.57 -4.63 14.72
CA HIS A 115 5.20 -5.10 14.91
C HIS A 115 5.13 -6.19 15.98
N ASP A 116 4.19 -6.04 16.93
CA ASP A 116 3.85 -7.04 17.93
C ASP A 116 2.41 -7.55 17.69
N ALA A 117 2.30 -8.76 17.17
CA ALA A 117 1.01 -9.38 16.85
C ALA A 117 0.09 -9.52 18.07
N SER A 118 0.64 -9.65 19.27
CA SER A 118 -0.13 -9.76 20.53
C SER A 118 -0.87 -8.46 20.88
N LYS A 119 -0.42 -7.32 20.36
CA LYS A 119 -0.99 -5.98 20.59
C LYS A 119 -1.96 -5.55 19.49
N GLN A 120 -1.92 -6.22 18.35
CA GLN A 120 -2.70 -5.84 17.18
C GLN A 120 -4.22 -5.87 17.46
N ALA A 121 -4.70 -6.82 18.24
CA ALA A 121 -6.13 -6.92 18.58
C ALA A 121 -6.62 -5.65 19.30
N CYS A 122 -5.86 -5.15 20.29
CA CYS A 122 -6.18 -3.89 20.96
C CYS A 122 -6.13 -2.71 20.01
N ASN A 123 -5.06 -2.58 19.21
CA ASN A 123 -4.95 -1.48 18.26
C ASN A 123 -6.10 -1.47 17.21
N SER A 124 -6.74 -2.61 16.95
CA SER A 124 -7.86 -2.73 16.03
C SER A 124 -9.24 -2.47 16.69
N ASP A 125 -9.26 -2.22 17.99
CA ASP A 125 -10.47 -1.94 18.76
C ASP A 125 -10.58 -0.43 19.07
N SER A 126 -11.71 0.18 18.74
CA SER A 126 -11.98 1.60 19.04
C SER A 126 -11.94 1.91 20.55
N ASP A 127 -12.24 0.91 21.38
CA ASP A 127 -12.28 1.04 22.84
C ASP A 127 -10.96 0.60 23.51
N CYS A 128 -9.89 0.42 22.72
CA CYS A 128 -8.59 0.04 23.27
C CYS A 128 -8.08 1.04 24.31
N SER A 129 -7.98 0.60 25.55
CA SER A 129 -7.54 1.45 26.67
C SER A 129 -6.03 1.61 26.77
N ASN A 130 -5.26 0.71 26.18
CA ASN A 130 -3.80 0.69 26.20
C ASN A 130 -3.21 0.36 24.83
N PRO A 131 -3.38 1.25 23.83
CA PRO A 131 -2.83 1.03 22.50
C PRO A 131 -1.29 1.07 22.52
N THR A 132 -0.68 0.48 21.50
CA THR A 132 0.78 0.39 21.38
C THR A 132 1.22 1.02 20.06
N MET A 133 2.24 1.86 20.11
CA MET A 133 2.90 2.34 18.90
C MET A 133 3.73 1.19 18.30
N GLN A 134 3.47 0.85 17.05
CA GLN A 134 4.10 -0.24 16.33
C GLN A 134 3.88 -0.12 14.83
N SER A 135 4.75 -0.74 14.04
CA SER A 135 4.55 -0.88 12.61
C SER A 135 3.30 -1.71 12.28
N TRP A 136 2.74 -1.44 11.10
CA TRP A 136 1.58 -2.18 10.59
C TRP A 136 2.01 -3.58 10.11
N PRO A 137 1.20 -4.63 10.38
CA PRO A 137 1.50 -5.94 9.83
C PRO A 137 1.38 -5.93 8.32
N SER A 138 2.29 -6.61 7.65
CA SER A 138 2.10 -6.91 6.23
C SER A 138 1.03 -8.00 6.08
N SER A 139 0.15 -7.81 5.10
CA SER A 139 -0.89 -8.78 4.75
C SER A 139 -0.61 -9.37 3.37
N VAL A 140 -0.64 -10.69 3.27
CA VAL A 140 -0.49 -11.38 1.98
C VAL A 140 -1.81 -11.31 1.23
N VAL A 141 -1.75 -10.86 -0.03
CA VAL A 141 -2.89 -10.94 -0.95
C VAL A 141 -2.92 -12.34 -1.55
N THR A 142 -3.99 -13.08 -1.31
CA THR A 142 -4.14 -14.48 -1.75
C THR A 142 -5.28 -14.62 -2.75
N THR A 143 -5.08 -15.51 -3.73
CA THR A 143 -6.17 -15.98 -4.60
C THR A 143 -6.93 -17.09 -3.88
N VAL A 144 -8.26 -17.01 -3.85
CA VAL A 144 -9.13 -17.99 -3.20
C VAL A 144 -10.03 -18.63 -4.24
N VAL A 145 -10.10 -19.96 -4.24
CA VAL A 145 -11.01 -20.75 -5.06
C VAL A 145 -11.80 -21.73 -4.19
N THR A 146 -12.94 -22.22 -4.70
CA THR A 146 -13.68 -23.29 -4.01
C THR A 146 -12.99 -24.63 -4.20
N SER A 147 -13.20 -25.57 -3.26
CA SER A 147 -12.67 -26.95 -3.41
C SER A 147 -13.25 -27.66 -4.63
N GLU A 148 -14.49 -27.33 -5.02
CA GLU A 148 -15.11 -27.84 -6.23
C GLU A 148 -14.41 -27.35 -7.50
N PHE A 149 -14.07 -26.05 -7.57
CA PHE A 149 -13.29 -25.49 -8.67
C PHE A 149 -11.91 -26.13 -8.76
N GLU A 150 -11.21 -26.26 -7.64
CA GLU A 150 -9.90 -26.91 -7.58
C GLU A 150 -9.95 -28.34 -8.11
N ALA A 151 -10.98 -29.12 -7.74
CA ALA A 151 -11.13 -30.50 -8.18
C ALA A 151 -11.50 -30.64 -9.66
N SER A 152 -12.29 -29.71 -10.20
CA SER A 152 -12.79 -29.74 -11.58
C SER A 152 -11.90 -29.05 -12.59
N HIS A 153 -11.04 -28.10 -12.12
CA HIS A 153 -10.19 -27.25 -12.97
C HIS A 153 -8.72 -27.23 -12.45
N PRO A 154 -8.03 -28.39 -12.44
CA PRO A 154 -6.68 -28.46 -11.85
C PRO A 154 -5.64 -27.60 -12.56
N ALA A 155 -5.72 -27.47 -13.89
CA ALA A 155 -4.75 -26.67 -14.66
C ALA A 155 -4.90 -25.16 -14.39
N GLU A 156 -6.13 -24.69 -14.30
CA GLU A 156 -6.46 -23.31 -13.96
C GLU A 156 -6.09 -23.01 -12.50
N THR A 157 -6.30 -23.96 -11.62
CA THR A 157 -5.89 -23.83 -10.20
C THR A 157 -4.38 -23.76 -10.07
N ASP A 158 -3.62 -24.53 -10.86
CA ASP A 158 -2.15 -24.44 -10.88
C ASP A 158 -1.67 -23.07 -11.39
N LEU A 159 -2.31 -22.52 -12.42
CA LEU A 159 -2.05 -21.15 -12.84
C LEU A 159 -2.28 -20.17 -11.68
N MET A 160 -3.43 -20.26 -11.00
CA MET A 160 -3.77 -19.37 -9.89
C MET A 160 -2.80 -19.48 -8.71
N ARG A 161 -2.25 -20.66 -8.44
CA ARG A 161 -1.21 -20.86 -7.41
C ARG A 161 0.11 -20.19 -7.77
N ASN A 162 0.44 -20.14 -9.06
CA ASN A 162 1.69 -19.57 -9.55
C ASN A 162 1.61 -18.05 -9.76
N LEU A 163 0.38 -17.49 -9.86
CA LEU A 163 0.19 -16.05 -10.01
C LEU A 163 0.84 -15.31 -8.83
N SER A 164 1.82 -14.47 -9.14
CA SER A 164 2.53 -13.70 -8.14
C SER A 164 2.95 -12.34 -8.71
N PHE A 165 2.53 -11.28 -8.03
CA PHE A 165 2.91 -9.91 -8.36
C PHE A 165 3.68 -9.30 -7.19
N THR A 166 4.70 -8.51 -7.49
CA THR A 166 5.30 -7.64 -6.50
C THR A 166 4.50 -6.35 -6.38
N ASN A 167 4.61 -5.67 -5.23
CA ASN A 167 4.00 -4.34 -5.05
C ASN A 167 4.45 -3.36 -6.14
N ASN A 168 5.74 -3.35 -6.47
CA ASN A 168 6.28 -2.44 -7.47
C ASN A 168 5.71 -2.71 -8.88
N MET A 169 5.54 -3.97 -9.25
CA MET A 169 4.93 -4.32 -10.54
C MET A 169 3.50 -3.81 -10.63
N MET A 170 2.68 -4.07 -9.60
CA MET A 170 1.30 -3.62 -9.56
C MET A 170 1.18 -2.10 -9.49
N ASN A 171 2.00 -1.43 -8.68
CA ASN A 171 2.06 0.03 -8.63
C ASN A 171 2.38 0.62 -10.01
N SER A 172 3.39 0.07 -10.71
CA SER A 172 3.78 0.53 -12.04
C SER A 172 2.71 0.28 -13.10
N LEU A 173 2.06 -0.89 -13.05
CA LEU A 173 0.96 -1.21 -13.97
C LEU A 173 -0.23 -0.28 -13.78
N LEU A 174 -0.62 -0.01 -12.53
CA LEU A 174 -1.71 0.90 -12.20
C LEU A 174 -1.37 2.35 -12.61
N ALA A 175 -0.12 2.77 -12.41
CA ALA A 175 0.33 4.10 -12.83
C ALA A 175 0.34 4.25 -14.36
N TRP A 176 0.76 3.20 -15.09
CA TRP A 176 0.70 3.16 -16.56
C TRP A 176 -0.76 3.22 -17.05
N GLN A 177 -1.64 2.40 -16.47
CA GLN A 177 -3.06 2.36 -16.82
C GLN A 177 -3.72 3.74 -16.68
N ASP A 178 -3.44 4.45 -15.60
CA ASP A 178 -3.96 5.81 -15.36
C ASP A 178 -3.38 6.83 -16.36
N ALA A 179 -2.07 6.78 -16.61
CA ALA A 179 -1.40 7.71 -17.53
C ALA A 179 -1.92 7.58 -18.97
N GLU A 180 -2.18 6.35 -19.43
CA GLU A 180 -2.70 6.06 -20.76
C GLU A 180 -4.23 6.11 -20.82
N SER A 181 -4.93 6.32 -19.69
CA SER A 181 -6.39 6.20 -19.59
C SER A 181 -6.89 4.85 -20.11
N ALA A 182 -6.09 3.80 -19.90
CA ALA A 182 -6.31 2.47 -20.42
C ALA A 182 -7.38 1.71 -19.64
N THR A 183 -8.11 0.85 -20.34
CA THR A 183 -9.04 -0.12 -19.74
C THR A 183 -8.26 -1.24 -19.01
N GLY A 184 -8.97 -2.06 -18.23
CA GLY A 184 -8.36 -3.24 -17.60
C GLY A 184 -7.83 -4.26 -18.61
N ASP A 185 -8.53 -4.42 -19.75
CA ASP A 185 -8.10 -5.32 -20.82
C ASP A 185 -6.83 -4.82 -21.52
N GLU A 186 -6.72 -3.52 -21.79
CA GLU A 186 -5.51 -2.92 -22.34
C GLU A 186 -4.33 -3.01 -21.36
N ALA A 187 -4.58 -2.83 -20.05
CA ALA A 187 -3.57 -3.02 -19.03
C ALA A 187 -3.09 -4.48 -18.95
N ALA A 188 -4.00 -5.44 -19.12
CA ALA A 188 -3.64 -6.86 -19.18
C ALA A 188 -2.79 -7.18 -20.43
N VAL A 189 -3.15 -6.66 -21.60
CA VAL A 189 -2.36 -6.80 -22.84
C VAL A 189 -0.97 -6.16 -22.66
N TYR A 190 -0.91 -4.96 -22.11
CA TYR A 190 0.36 -4.29 -21.81
C TYR A 190 1.25 -5.13 -20.87
N PHE A 191 0.69 -5.64 -19.78
CA PHE A 191 1.41 -6.51 -18.86
C PHE A 191 1.93 -7.77 -19.55
N LEU A 192 1.07 -8.46 -20.30
CA LEU A 192 1.45 -9.69 -21.01
C LEU A 192 2.54 -9.44 -22.08
N SER A 193 2.51 -8.28 -22.73
CA SER A 193 3.48 -7.90 -23.75
C SER A 193 4.84 -7.51 -23.16
N THR A 194 4.85 -6.89 -21.97
CA THR A 194 6.06 -6.29 -21.39
C THR A 194 6.71 -7.13 -20.29
N GLN A 195 5.96 -8.10 -19.67
CA GLN A 195 6.41 -8.86 -18.52
C GLN A 195 6.47 -10.38 -18.81
N GLN A 196 6.97 -10.76 -19.99
CA GLN A 196 7.02 -12.15 -20.44
C GLN A 196 7.83 -13.07 -19.52
N ASP A 197 8.92 -12.54 -18.95
CA ASP A 197 9.76 -13.29 -18.00
C ASP A 197 9.00 -13.62 -16.70
N VAL A 198 8.03 -12.79 -16.33
CA VAL A 198 7.22 -12.99 -15.13
C VAL A 198 6.12 -14.02 -15.36
N TRP A 199 5.18 -13.73 -16.28
CA TRP A 199 4.04 -14.63 -16.50
C TRP A 199 4.46 -15.95 -17.17
N GLY A 200 5.58 -15.96 -17.85
CA GLY A 200 6.16 -17.18 -18.42
C GLY A 200 6.48 -18.26 -17.37
N GLY A 201 6.73 -17.87 -16.11
CA GLY A 201 6.89 -18.79 -14.99
C GLY A 201 5.57 -19.33 -14.41
N TRP A 202 4.43 -18.74 -14.77
CA TRP A 202 3.12 -19.12 -14.20
C TRP A 202 2.42 -20.24 -14.97
N ILE A 203 2.80 -20.43 -16.24
CA ILE A 203 2.14 -21.35 -17.18
C ILE A 203 3.11 -22.36 -17.77
N ASN A 204 2.59 -23.48 -18.26
CA ASN A 204 3.41 -24.50 -18.93
C ASN A 204 3.89 -24.04 -20.32
N ASP A 205 4.87 -24.76 -20.89
CA ASP A 205 5.51 -24.41 -22.17
C ASP A 205 4.54 -24.33 -23.35
N ALA A 206 3.52 -25.20 -23.38
CA ALA A 206 2.52 -25.22 -24.45
C ALA A 206 1.64 -23.96 -24.41
N ALA A 207 1.21 -23.56 -23.21
CA ALA A 207 0.42 -22.34 -23.01
C ALA A 207 1.29 -21.09 -23.27
N ARG A 208 2.55 -21.10 -22.85
CA ARG A 208 3.52 -20.02 -23.10
C ARG A 208 3.71 -19.78 -24.59
N GLY A 209 3.91 -20.84 -25.37
CA GLY A 209 4.06 -20.74 -26.82
C GLY A 209 2.84 -20.17 -27.52
N LYS A 210 1.62 -20.57 -27.09
CA LYS A 210 0.35 -20.03 -27.64
C LYS A 210 0.19 -18.55 -27.31
N LEU A 211 0.43 -18.16 -26.05
CA LEU A 211 0.26 -16.78 -25.62
C LEU A 211 1.30 -15.86 -26.30
N ALA A 212 2.57 -16.28 -26.36
CA ALA A 212 3.61 -15.51 -27.05
C ALA A 212 3.31 -15.30 -28.55
N ALA A 213 2.63 -16.25 -29.22
CA ALA A 213 2.22 -16.09 -30.59
C ALA A 213 1.06 -15.10 -30.80
N LEU A 214 0.22 -14.89 -29.77
CA LEU A 214 -0.88 -13.91 -29.80
C LEU A 214 -0.41 -12.48 -29.52
N LEU A 215 0.77 -12.30 -28.93
CA LEU A 215 1.32 -11.00 -28.53
C LEU A 215 2.31 -10.42 -29.56
N GLN A 216 2.52 -11.10 -30.69
CA GLN A 216 3.34 -10.63 -31.82
C GLN A 216 2.49 -9.80 -32.80
#